data_a94f22a6dda868d5e8a2a8b6951dbaa3
#
_entry.id   a94f22a6dda868d5e8a2a8b6951dbaa3
#
_cell.length_a   1.000
_cell.length_b   1.000
_cell.length_c   1.000
_cell.angle_alpha   90.00
_cell.angle_beta   90.00
_cell.angle_gamma   90.00
#
_symmetry.space_group_name_H-M   'P 1'
#
loop_
_entity.id
_entity.type
_entity.pdbx_description
1 polymer ?
#
loop_
_entity_poly.entity_id
_entity_poly.type
_entity_poly.pdbx_seq_one_letter_code
_entity_poly.pdbx_strand_id
1 'polypeptide(L)'
;EYVTGSTSDRLTAFVDLAPTLLSLIGQKPPAWMQGHAFAGKHDAGPQPFIYGFRGRMDERYDLLRSVTDGRYVYLRQYMPHKIYGQYIQYMFQTPTTRVWKEMFDAGQLNEAQSKFWQRKPSEELYDLHTDPDEVNNLAKSLEHQSILKKLRKAQRDLAVKTRDVGFLPEDDLHLLAKDSTPYDVGHDKSKYDLETVLVAAEDASS
;
A
#
# COMPACT_ATOMS: atom_id res chain seq x y z
N GLU A 1 16.79 16.58 -20.91
CA GLU A 1 16.15 16.42 -22.24
C GLU A 1 15.62 15.00 -22.33
N TYR A 2 14.31 14.85 -22.60
CA TYR A 2 13.70 13.52 -22.69
C TYR A 2 13.89 12.98 -24.10
N VAL A 3 14.46 11.76 -24.21
CA VAL A 3 14.65 11.09 -25.49
C VAL A 3 13.40 10.28 -25.80
N THR A 4 12.77 10.54 -26.95
CA THR A 4 11.60 9.80 -27.41
C THR A 4 11.91 8.29 -27.51
N GLY A 5 11.05 7.45 -26.94
CA GLY A 5 11.22 6.00 -26.94
C GLY A 5 12.18 5.45 -25.86
N SER A 6 12.73 6.31 -24.99
CA SER A 6 13.52 5.85 -23.84
C SER A 6 12.64 5.30 -22.74
N THR A 7 13.21 4.43 -21.91
CA THR A 7 12.62 3.91 -20.66
C THR A 7 13.31 4.53 -19.45
N SER A 8 12.64 4.52 -18.30
CA SER A 8 13.18 5.01 -17.03
C SER A 8 12.78 4.05 -15.91
N ASP A 9 13.76 3.71 -15.06
CA ASP A 9 13.54 2.90 -13.86
C ASP A 9 13.15 3.76 -12.63
N ARG A 10 12.81 5.02 -12.88
CA ARG A 10 12.40 5.96 -11.84
C ARG A 10 11.11 5.51 -11.19
N LEU A 11 11.12 5.42 -9.86
CA LEU A 11 9.92 5.11 -9.08
C LEU A 11 8.91 6.25 -9.20
N THR A 12 7.71 5.93 -9.68
CA THR A 12 6.60 6.87 -9.84
C THR A 12 5.29 6.22 -9.40
N ALA A 13 4.37 7.02 -8.88
CA ALA A 13 3.05 6.59 -8.44
C ALA A 13 1.94 7.46 -9.04
N PHE A 14 0.70 7.03 -8.99
CA PHE A 14 -0.44 7.80 -9.51
C PHE A 14 -0.57 9.20 -8.89
N VAL A 15 -0.22 9.34 -7.62
CA VAL A 15 -0.23 10.64 -6.91
C VAL A 15 0.73 11.66 -7.55
N ASP A 16 1.74 11.20 -8.31
CA ASP A 16 2.75 12.03 -8.98
C ASP A 16 2.27 12.58 -10.33
N LEU A 17 1.17 12.06 -10.90
CA LEU A 17 0.72 12.45 -12.24
C LEU A 17 0.23 13.90 -12.28
N ALA A 18 -0.59 14.32 -11.32
CA ALA A 18 -1.13 15.69 -11.29
C ALA A 18 -0.04 16.76 -11.11
N PRO A 19 0.89 16.66 -10.14
CA PRO A 19 2.01 17.60 -10.02
C PRO A 19 2.93 17.56 -11.25
N THR A 20 3.10 16.39 -11.89
CA THR A 20 3.90 16.29 -13.13
C THR A 20 3.24 17.04 -14.28
N LEU A 21 1.92 16.94 -14.45
CA LEU A 21 1.21 17.68 -15.47
C LEU A 21 1.37 19.20 -15.29
N LEU A 22 1.23 19.70 -14.07
CA LEU A 22 1.48 21.12 -13.76
C LEU A 22 2.92 21.51 -14.07
N SER A 23 3.88 20.67 -13.71
CA SER A 23 5.30 20.89 -13.98
C SER A 23 5.60 20.98 -15.49
N LEU A 24 4.98 20.11 -16.30
CA LEU A 24 5.14 20.10 -17.76
C LEU A 24 4.63 21.38 -18.44
N ILE A 25 3.55 21.97 -17.94
CA ILE A 25 3.04 23.26 -18.42
C ILE A 25 3.73 24.46 -17.75
N GLY A 26 4.79 24.24 -16.98
CA GLY A 26 5.61 25.25 -16.34
C GLY A 26 5.02 25.86 -15.06
N GLN A 27 3.92 25.31 -14.54
CA GLN A 27 3.32 25.73 -13.29
C GLN A 27 3.89 24.96 -12.10
N LYS A 28 4.16 25.69 -11.01
CA LYS A 28 4.62 25.07 -9.77
C LYS A 28 3.46 24.31 -9.12
N PRO A 29 3.63 23.00 -8.79
CA PRO A 29 2.63 22.26 -8.02
C PRO A 29 2.33 22.92 -6.67
N PRO A 30 1.06 23.04 -6.26
CA PRO A 30 0.69 23.54 -4.94
C PRO A 30 1.29 22.68 -3.80
N ALA A 31 1.60 23.34 -2.67
CA ALA A 31 2.25 22.67 -1.53
C ALA A 31 1.38 21.60 -0.85
N TRP A 32 0.08 21.62 -1.04
CA TRP A 32 -0.85 20.60 -0.51
C TRP A 32 -0.86 19.30 -1.33
N MET A 33 -0.31 19.30 -2.56
CA MET A 33 -0.13 18.06 -3.33
C MET A 33 0.94 17.18 -2.68
N GLN A 34 0.61 15.93 -2.39
CA GLN A 34 1.52 14.98 -1.76
C GLN A 34 2.48 14.31 -2.76
N GLY A 35 2.11 14.27 -4.04
CA GLY A 35 2.93 13.70 -5.10
C GLY A 35 4.10 14.60 -5.51
N HIS A 36 5.06 14.00 -6.22
CA HIS A 36 6.30 14.62 -6.68
C HIS A 36 6.34 14.62 -8.20
N ALA A 37 6.47 15.80 -8.79
CA ALA A 37 6.63 15.89 -10.25
C ALA A 37 7.90 15.13 -10.69
N PHE A 38 7.76 14.23 -11.64
CA PHE A 38 8.88 13.44 -12.20
C PHE A 38 9.32 13.90 -13.60
N ALA A 39 8.74 15.00 -14.07
CA ALA A 39 9.07 15.61 -15.36
C ALA A 39 8.75 17.10 -15.35
N GLY A 40 9.32 17.86 -16.31
CA GLY A 40 9.06 19.28 -16.53
C GLY A 40 9.90 20.20 -15.66
N LYS A 41 9.51 21.49 -15.63
CA LYS A 41 10.28 22.58 -14.99
C LYS A 41 10.47 22.38 -13.47
N HIS A 42 9.53 21.70 -12.82
CA HIS A 42 9.51 21.50 -11.37
C HIS A 42 9.74 20.02 -11.00
N ASP A 43 10.54 19.31 -11.80
CA ASP A 43 10.95 17.94 -11.50
C ASP A 43 11.60 17.88 -10.10
N ALA A 44 11.05 17.01 -9.21
CA ALA A 44 11.46 16.88 -7.82
C ALA A 44 12.65 15.92 -7.62
N GLY A 45 13.19 15.35 -8.70
CA GLY A 45 14.23 14.32 -8.65
C GLY A 45 13.69 12.92 -8.27
N PRO A 46 14.56 11.88 -8.31
CA PRO A 46 14.18 10.52 -7.96
C PRO A 46 13.69 10.41 -6.52
N GLN A 47 12.63 9.64 -6.31
CA GLN A 47 12.14 9.32 -4.98
C GLN A 47 12.74 7.99 -4.52
N PRO A 48 13.16 7.85 -3.24
CA PRO A 48 13.77 6.62 -2.74
C PRO A 48 12.74 5.49 -2.55
N PHE A 49 11.47 5.83 -2.46
CA PHE A 49 10.37 4.91 -2.22
C PHE A 49 9.11 5.34 -2.95
N ILE A 50 8.29 4.35 -3.32
CA ILE A 50 6.87 4.55 -3.59
C ILE A 50 6.05 3.69 -2.65
N TYR A 51 4.79 4.08 -2.47
CA TYR A 51 3.91 3.53 -1.45
C TYR A 51 2.60 3.08 -2.06
N GLY A 52 2.04 2.02 -1.48
CA GLY A 52 0.73 1.52 -1.83
C GLY A 52 -0.13 1.27 -0.60
N PHE A 53 -1.40 1.15 -0.83
CA PHE A 53 -2.36 0.82 0.21
C PHE A 53 -3.49 -0.04 -0.33
N ARG A 54 -4.10 -0.81 0.54
CA ARG A 54 -5.36 -1.49 0.30
C ARG A 54 -6.24 -1.26 1.52
N GLY A 55 -7.39 -0.66 1.27
CA GLY A 55 -8.43 -0.44 2.27
C GLY A 55 -9.71 -1.20 1.90
N ARG A 56 -10.87 -0.63 2.22
CA ARG A 56 -12.16 -1.15 1.77
C ARG A 56 -12.29 -1.04 0.24
N MET A 57 -12.88 -2.08 -0.36
CA MET A 57 -13.26 -2.09 -1.76
C MET A 57 -14.49 -2.98 -1.92
N ASP A 58 -15.60 -2.39 -2.33
CA ASP A 58 -16.91 -3.03 -2.39
C ASP A 58 -17.26 -3.69 -1.03
N GLU A 59 -17.69 -4.96 -1.04
CA GLU A 59 -17.99 -5.71 0.20
C GLU A 59 -16.75 -6.21 0.94
N ARG A 60 -15.54 -6.00 0.38
CA ARG A 60 -14.29 -6.43 1.00
C ARG A 60 -13.68 -5.32 1.85
N TYR A 61 -13.41 -5.64 3.11
CA TYR A 61 -12.70 -4.75 4.03
C TYR A 61 -11.32 -5.32 4.35
N ASP A 62 -10.28 -4.53 4.12
CA ASP A 62 -8.89 -4.87 4.41
C ASP A 62 -8.14 -3.64 4.90
N LEU A 63 -6.97 -3.84 5.48
CA LEU A 63 -6.07 -2.77 5.88
C LEU A 63 -4.63 -3.22 5.65
N LEU A 64 -4.05 -2.74 4.55
CA LEU A 64 -2.68 -3.01 4.16
C LEU A 64 -1.99 -1.71 3.78
N ARG A 65 -0.70 -1.63 4.11
CA ARG A 65 0.20 -0.58 3.62
C ARG A 65 1.45 -1.23 3.04
N SER A 66 1.93 -0.72 1.93
CA SER A 66 3.14 -1.22 1.29
C SER A 66 4.11 -0.11 0.97
N VAL A 67 5.37 -0.47 0.83
CA VAL A 67 6.45 0.40 0.37
C VAL A 67 7.45 -0.42 -0.44
N THR A 68 7.97 0.18 -1.51
CA THR A 68 9.05 -0.43 -2.30
C THR A 68 10.15 0.60 -2.58
N ASP A 69 11.39 0.11 -2.65
CA ASP A 69 12.56 0.87 -3.12
C ASP A 69 12.96 0.51 -4.56
N GLY A 70 12.06 -0.22 -5.26
CA GLY A 70 12.28 -0.68 -6.63
C GLY A 70 12.84 -2.10 -6.73
N ARG A 71 13.57 -2.57 -5.71
CA ARG A 71 14.02 -3.95 -5.62
C ARG A 71 13.23 -4.74 -4.60
N TYR A 72 13.10 -4.21 -3.39
CA TYR A 72 12.36 -4.88 -2.33
C TYR A 72 10.99 -4.25 -2.17
N VAL A 73 9.98 -5.08 -1.95
CA VAL A 73 8.64 -4.66 -1.54
C VAL A 73 8.34 -5.19 -0.14
N TYR A 74 7.89 -4.30 0.72
CA TYR A 74 7.42 -4.60 2.07
C TYR A 74 5.93 -4.34 2.16
N LEU A 75 5.19 -5.30 2.74
CA LEU A 75 3.76 -5.20 3.00
C LEU A 75 3.50 -5.39 4.50
N ARG A 76 2.77 -4.46 5.10
CA ARG A 76 2.27 -4.55 6.46
C ARG A 76 0.77 -4.82 6.43
N GLN A 77 0.39 -6.00 6.91
CA GLN A 77 -0.98 -6.46 7.01
C GLN A 77 -1.54 -6.15 8.39
N TYR A 78 -2.49 -5.23 8.50
CA TYR A 78 -3.16 -4.89 9.76
C TYR A 78 -4.41 -5.75 10.01
N MET A 79 -4.83 -6.53 9.02
CA MET A 79 -5.92 -7.52 9.11
C MET A 79 -5.44 -8.91 8.66
N PRO A 80 -4.46 -9.53 9.35
CA PRO A 80 -3.90 -10.81 8.93
C PRO A 80 -4.92 -11.96 9.04
N HIS A 81 -5.97 -11.82 9.86
CA HIS A 81 -7.07 -12.77 9.98
C HIS A 81 -7.94 -12.86 8.70
N LYS A 82 -7.92 -11.84 7.84
CA LYS A 82 -8.58 -11.84 6.54
C LYS A 82 -7.69 -12.50 5.50
N ILE A 83 -8.28 -13.24 4.57
CA ILE A 83 -7.57 -13.80 3.41
C ILE A 83 -7.44 -12.76 2.30
N TYR A 84 -6.52 -12.97 1.33
CA TYR A 84 -6.48 -12.11 0.14
C TYR A 84 -7.73 -12.28 -0.72
N GLY A 85 -8.17 -13.51 -0.91
CA GLY A 85 -9.32 -13.92 -1.71
C GLY A 85 -10.66 -13.73 -1.02
N GLN A 86 -10.85 -12.64 -0.25
CA GLN A 86 -12.15 -12.30 0.31
C GLN A 86 -13.21 -12.22 -0.79
N TYR A 87 -14.42 -12.66 -0.49
CA TYR A 87 -15.49 -12.67 -1.46
C TYR A 87 -15.81 -11.27 -1.98
N ILE A 88 -15.91 -11.15 -3.30
CA ILE A 88 -16.47 -10.00 -4.02
C ILE A 88 -17.33 -10.57 -5.15
N GLN A 89 -18.58 -10.17 -5.22
CA GLN A 89 -19.55 -10.76 -6.15
C GLN A 89 -19.03 -10.79 -7.59
N TYR A 90 -18.54 -9.66 -8.12
CA TYR A 90 -18.07 -9.61 -9.50
C TYR A 90 -16.84 -10.50 -9.77
N MET A 91 -15.94 -10.65 -8.80
CA MET A 91 -14.77 -11.52 -8.92
C MET A 91 -15.18 -12.99 -9.08
N PHE A 92 -16.21 -13.43 -8.33
CA PHE A 92 -16.74 -14.79 -8.43
C PHE A 92 -17.64 -15.03 -9.64
N GLN A 93 -17.97 -13.98 -10.42
CA GLN A 93 -18.59 -14.17 -11.75
C GLN A 93 -17.59 -14.68 -12.78
N THR A 94 -16.28 -14.50 -12.58
CA THR A 94 -15.26 -15.01 -13.48
C THR A 94 -15.10 -16.53 -13.31
N PRO A 95 -15.06 -17.31 -14.42
CA PRO A 95 -14.87 -18.76 -14.34
C PRO A 95 -13.55 -19.14 -13.63
N THR A 96 -12.47 -18.42 -13.91
CA THR A 96 -11.13 -18.66 -13.32
C THR A 96 -11.16 -18.63 -11.80
N THR A 97 -11.80 -17.62 -11.20
CA THR A 97 -11.90 -17.49 -9.74
C THR A 97 -12.64 -18.67 -9.11
N ARG A 98 -13.76 -19.09 -9.73
CA ARG A 98 -14.53 -20.23 -9.23
C ARG A 98 -13.74 -21.53 -9.28
N VAL A 99 -13.14 -21.84 -10.44
CA VAL A 99 -12.31 -23.03 -10.60
C VAL A 99 -11.14 -23.02 -9.62
N TRP A 100 -10.46 -21.88 -9.46
CA TRP A 100 -9.36 -21.75 -8.52
C TRP A 100 -9.80 -22.01 -7.07
N LYS A 101 -10.96 -21.47 -6.67
CA LYS A 101 -11.53 -21.72 -5.33
C LYS A 101 -11.91 -23.21 -5.15
N GLU A 102 -12.56 -23.82 -6.13
CA GLU A 102 -12.91 -25.24 -6.12
C GLU A 102 -11.66 -26.14 -5.98
N MET A 103 -10.60 -25.86 -6.73
CA MET A 103 -9.32 -26.56 -6.63
C MET A 103 -8.66 -26.39 -5.25
N PHE A 104 -8.76 -25.17 -4.66
CA PHE A 104 -8.28 -24.95 -3.30
C PHE A 104 -9.03 -25.81 -2.29
N ASP A 105 -10.37 -25.82 -2.35
CA ASP A 105 -11.22 -26.61 -1.44
C ASP A 105 -11.01 -28.11 -1.60
N ALA A 106 -10.64 -28.56 -2.80
CA ALA A 106 -10.29 -29.94 -3.09
C ALA A 106 -8.85 -30.32 -2.73
N GLY A 107 -8.01 -29.39 -2.22
CA GLY A 107 -6.61 -29.63 -1.89
C GLY A 107 -5.72 -29.90 -3.10
N GLN A 108 -6.08 -29.40 -4.29
CA GLN A 108 -5.39 -29.66 -5.55
C GLN A 108 -4.35 -28.59 -5.92
N LEU A 109 -4.22 -27.56 -5.11
CA LEU A 109 -3.28 -26.46 -5.35
C LEU A 109 -1.94 -26.71 -4.65
N ASN A 110 -0.85 -26.23 -5.25
CA ASN A 110 0.43 -26.14 -4.57
C ASN A 110 0.45 -24.97 -3.55
N GLU A 111 1.52 -24.86 -2.78
CA GLU A 111 1.66 -23.85 -1.72
C GLU A 111 1.49 -22.41 -2.26
N ALA A 112 2.19 -22.05 -3.34
CA ALA A 112 2.13 -20.73 -3.93
C ALA A 112 0.72 -20.37 -4.42
N GLN A 113 0.06 -21.30 -5.09
CA GLN A 113 -1.32 -21.15 -5.58
C GLN A 113 -2.35 -21.03 -4.46
N SER A 114 -2.07 -21.64 -3.31
CA SER A 114 -2.97 -21.67 -2.15
C SER A 114 -2.94 -20.37 -1.32
N LYS A 115 -1.84 -19.60 -1.38
CA LYS A 115 -1.64 -18.38 -0.55
C LYS A 115 -2.81 -17.42 -0.61
N PHE A 116 -3.40 -17.22 -1.77
CA PHE A 116 -4.51 -16.29 -1.97
C PHE A 116 -5.74 -16.61 -1.11
N TRP A 117 -5.95 -17.89 -0.78
CA TRP A 117 -7.08 -18.42 -0.01
C TRP A 117 -6.75 -18.65 1.48
N GLN A 118 -5.53 -18.34 1.91
CA GLN A 118 -5.06 -18.55 3.28
C GLN A 118 -4.99 -17.22 4.05
N ARG A 119 -4.88 -17.33 5.38
CA ARG A 119 -4.61 -16.17 6.23
C ARG A 119 -3.27 -15.54 5.88
N LYS A 120 -3.21 -14.23 5.94
CA LYS A 120 -2.02 -13.46 5.64
C LYS A 120 -1.04 -13.47 6.82
N PRO A 121 0.28 -13.44 6.59
CA PRO A 121 1.22 -13.07 7.62
C PRO A 121 1.06 -11.56 7.96
N SER A 122 1.47 -11.15 9.16
CA SER A 122 1.43 -9.72 9.54
C SER A 122 2.40 -8.85 8.74
N GLU A 123 3.50 -9.45 8.28
CA GLU A 123 4.52 -8.77 7.47
C GLU A 123 4.99 -9.65 6.33
N GLU A 124 5.23 -9.00 5.20
CA GLU A 124 5.78 -9.65 4.02
C GLU A 124 6.92 -8.79 3.46
N LEU A 125 7.97 -9.44 2.99
CA LEU A 125 9.10 -8.82 2.32
C LEU A 125 9.50 -9.69 1.14
N TYR A 126 9.62 -9.12 -0.05
CA TYR A 126 9.99 -9.83 -1.27
C TYR A 126 11.12 -9.10 -1.99
N ASP A 127 12.05 -9.85 -2.60
CA ASP A 127 13.07 -9.34 -3.50
C ASP A 127 12.60 -9.52 -4.95
N LEU A 128 12.07 -8.48 -5.56
CA LEU A 128 11.48 -8.52 -6.91
C LEU A 128 12.47 -8.88 -8.03
N HIS A 129 13.79 -8.79 -7.77
CA HIS A 129 14.80 -9.22 -8.74
C HIS A 129 14.93 -10.74 -8.82
N THR A 130 14.76 -11.43 -7.70
CA THR A 130 14.92 -12.91 -7.62
C THR A 130 13.59 -13.63 -7.49
N ASP A 131 12.54 -12.93 -7.09
CA ASP A 131 11.19 -13.44 -6.83
C ASP A 131 10.12 -12.43 -7.31
N PRO A 132 10.00 -12.23 -8.64
CA PRO A 132 9.05 -11.27 -9.21
C PRO A 132 7.58 -11.65 -8.97
N ASP A 133 7.31 -12.92 -8.65
CA ASP A 133 5.97 -13.45 -8.36
C ASP A 133 5.61 -13.35 -6.85
N GLU A 134 6.50 -12.80 -6.01
CA GLU A 134 6.28 -12.59 -4.57
C GLU A 134 5.87 -13.89 -3.83
N VAL A 135 6.56 -14.99 -4.13
CA VAL A 135 6.26 -16.32 -3.57
C VAL A 135 7.01 -16.57 -2.26
N ASN A 136 8.24 -16.03 -2.12
CA ASN A 136 9.14 -16.31 -1.00
C ASN A 136 9.20 -15.15 -0.03
N ASN A 137 8.40 -15.19 1.03
CA ASN A 137 8.38 -14.14 2.06
C ASN A 137 9.67 -14.15 2.90
N LEU A 138 10.48 -13.09 2.77
CA LEU A 138 11.77 -12.89 3.45
C LEU A 138 11.64 -12.18 4.80
N ALA A 139 10.43 -11.86 5.29
CA ALA A 139 10.25 -11.11 6.54
C ALA A 139 10.89 -11.78 7.77
N LYS A 140 11.05 -13.10 7.75
CA LYS A 140 11.70 -13.88 8.82
C LYS A 140 13.18 -14.20 8.53
N SER A 141 13.71 -13.83 7.37
CA SER A 141 15.10 -14.08 7.01
C SER A 141 16.06 -13.21 7.81
N LEU A 142 17.04 -13.81 8.47
CA LEU A 142 18.04 -13.08 9.25
C LEU A 142 18.90 -12.15 8.38
N GLU A 143 19.21 -12.56 7.15
CA GLU A 143 19.99 -11.76 6.20
C GLU A 143 19.27 -10.50 5.76
N HIS A 144 17.93 -10.50 5.76
CA HIS A 144 17.11 -9.40 5.25
C HIS A 144 16.57 -8.47 6.35
N GLN A 145 16.97 -8.66 7.63
CA GLN A 145 16.45 -7.87 8.73
C GLN A 145 16.78 -6.37 8.63
N SER A 146 17.91 -6.01 8.02
CA SER A 146 18.28 -4.60 7.83
C SER A 146 17.34 -3.91 6.82
N ILE A 147 17.04 -4.58 5.70
CA ILE A 147 16.13 -4.05 4.69
C ILE A 147 14.68 -4.04 5.18
N LEU A 148 14.24 -5.07 5.91
CA LEU A 148 12.93 -5.12 6.54
C LEU A 148 12.74 -3.91 7.48
N LYS A 149 13.70 -3.62 8.36
CA LYS A 149 13.65 -2.48 9.28
C LYS A 149 13.62 -1.15 8.52
N LYS A 150 14.41 -1.00 7.47
CA LYS A 150 14.44 0.19 6.61
C LYS A 150 13.06 0.47 6.01
N LEU A 151 12.45 -0.53 5.38
CA LEU A 151 11.17 -0.39 4.68
C LEU A 151 9.99 -0.23 5.67
N ARG A 152 10.00 -0.97 6.78
CA ARG A 152 9.03 -0.80 7.87
C ARG A 152 9.03 0.64 8.39
N LYS A 153 10.23 1.20 8.63
CA LYS A 153 10.36 2.60 9.06
C LYS A 153 9.84 3.56 8.00
N ALA A 154 10.18 3.37 6.73
CA ALA A 154 9.75 4.24 5.64
C ALA A 154 8.21 4.26 5.52
N GLN A 155 7.56 3.08 5.62
CA GLN A 155 6.11 2.97 5.61
C GLN A 155 5.46 3.69 6.80
N ARG A 156 5.99 3.48 8.02
CA ARG A 156 5.48 4.13 9.24
C ARG A 156 5.67 5.66 9.19
N ASP A 157 6.84 6.12 8.76
CA ASP A 157 7.12 7.56 8.61
C ASP A 157 6.13 8.23 7.65
N LEU A 158 5.77 7.54 6.54
CA LEU A 158 4.77 8.07 5.62
C LEU A 158 3.39 8.16 6.27
N ALA A 159 2.93 7.10 6.92
CA ALA A 159 1.63 7.08 7.59
C ALA A 159 1.49 8.26 8.58
N VAL A 160 2.53 8.50 9.38
CA VAL A 160 2.59 9.63 10.31
C VAL A 160 2.62 10.97 9.57
N LYS A 161 3.48 11.11 8.54
CA LYS A 161 3.62 12.35 7.75
C LYS A 161 2.31 12.74 7.06
N THR A 162 1.61 11.77 6.49
CA THR A 162 0.35 12.01 5.75
C THR A 162 -0.87 12.05 6.66
N ARG A 163 -0.70 11.77 7.95
CA ARG A 163 -1.82 11.69 8.91
C ARG A 163 -2.88 10.70 8.44
N ASP A 164 -2.44 9.46 8.14
CA ASP A 164 -3.24 8.42 7.53
C ASP A 164 -4.51 8.10 8.33
N VAL A 165 -5.65 8.59 7.86
CA VAL A 165 -6.96 8.35 8.47
C VAL A 165 -7.55 6.99 8.12
N GLY A 166 -6.91 6.21 7.26
CA GLY A 166 -7.38 4.86 6.87
C GLY A 166 -7.31 3.82 8.00
N PHE A 167 -6.76 4.18 9.16
CA PHE A 167 -6.83 3.35 10.38
C PHE A 167 -8.12 3.55 11.18
N LEU A 168 -8.92 4.59 10.87
CA LEU A 168 -10.24 4.77 11.44
C LEU A 168 -11.25 3.86 10.72
N PRO A 169 -12.21 3.26 11.43
CA PRO A 169 -13.39 2.70 10.80
C PRO A 169 -14.09 3.74 9.94
N GLU A 170 -14.65 3.32 8.81
CA GLU A 170 -15.24 4.25 7.85
C GLU A 170 -16.38 5.07 8.45
N ASP A 171 -17.25 4.43 9.24
CA ASP A 171 -18.37 5.11 9.90
C ASP A 171 -17.88 6.16 10.91
N ASP A 172 -16.83 5.85 11.70
CA ASP A 172 -16.23 6.79 12.63
C ASP A 172 -15.61 7.98 11.90
N LEU A 173 -14.91 7.75 10.79
CA LEU A 173 -14.35 8.82 9.96
C LEU A 173 -15.44 9.72 9.40
N HIS A 174 -16.55 9.16 8.93
CA HIS A 174 -17.70 9.93 8.44
C HIS A 174 -18.36 10.78 9.54
N LEU A 175 -18.52 10.22 10.73
CA LEU A 175 -19.06 10.93 11.89
C LEU A 175 -18.15 12.09 12.31
N LEU A 176 -16.84 11.86 12.41
CA LEU A 176 -15.85 12.88 12.79
C LEU A 176 -15.72 13.99 11.74
N ALA A 177 -15.92 13.64 10.46
CA ALA A 177 -15.82 14.57 9.34
C ALA A 177 -17.15 15.24 8.96
N LYS A 178 -18.24 15.05 9.71
CA LYS A 178 -19.60 15.51 9.38
C LYS A 178 -19.66 16.99 9.01
N ASP A 179 -18.93 17.83 9.75
CA ASP A 179 -18.91 19.30 9.56
C ASP A 179 -17.52 19.78 9.08
N SER A 180 -16.69 18.89 8.55
CA SER A 180 -15.33 19.17 8.09
C SER A 180 -14.92 18.18 6.98
N THR A 181 -13.64 17.89 6.83
CA THR A 181 -13.13 16.91 5.86
C THR A 181 -12.32 15.81 6.55
N PRO A 182 -12.16 14.63 5.93
CA PRO A 182 -11.21 13.62 6.41
C PRO A 182 -9.79 14.15 6.61
N TYR A 183 -9.37 15.11 5.79
CA TYR A 183 -8.09 15.79 5.94
C TYR A 183 -8.03 16.55 7.28
N ASP A 184 -9.05 17.34 7.61
CA ASP A 184 -9.10 18.10 8.86
C ASP A 184 -9.14 17.17 10.08
N VAL A 185 -9.89 16.06 10.00
CA VAL A 185 -9.90 15.03 11.05
C VAL A 185 -8.50 14.49 11.29
N GLY A 186 -7.78 14.12 10.23
CA GLY A 186 -6.40 13.61 10.33
C GLY A 186 -5.43 14.61 10.98
N HIS A 187 -5.64 15.91 10.79
CA HIS A 187 -4.77 16.97 11.31
C HIS A 187 -5.22 17.53 12.67
N ASP A 188 -6.38 17.11 13.18
CA ASP A 188 -6.87 17.48 14.51
C ASP A 188 -6.56 16.35 15.51
N LYS A 189 -5.51 16.54 16.33
CA LYS A 189 -5.12 15.56 17.35
C LYS A 189 -6.19 15.29 18.41
N SER A 190 -7.13 16.19 18.60
CA SER A 190 -8.23 15.99 19.54
C SER A 190 -9.30 15.03 18.99
N LYS A 191 -9.41 14.92 17.67
CA LYS A 191 -10.30 13.99 16.98
C LYS A 191 -9.63 12.66 16.63
N TYR A 192 -8.33 12.68 16.32
CA TYR A 192 -7.59 11.52 15.84
C TYR A 192 -6.14 11.49 16.33
N ASP A 193 -5.87 10.67 17.32
CA ASP A 193 -4.52 10.36 17.77
C ASP A 193 -3.95 9.18 16.97
N LEU A 194 -3.45 9.48 15.76
CA LEU A 194 -2.88 8.48 14.86
C LEU A 194 -1.81 7.63 15.50
N GLU A 195 -0.92 8.22 16.32
CA GLU A 195 0.22 7.46 16.87
C GLU A 195 -0.25 6.36 17.82
N THR A 196 -1.22 6.66 18.68
CA THR A 196 -1.85 5.67 19.56
C THR A 196 -2.61 4.61 18.77
N VAL A 197 -3.39 5.02 17.76
CA VAL A 197 -4.16 4.08 16.91
C VAL A 197 -3.22 3.18 16.11
N LEU A 198 -2.12 3.73 15.57
CA LEU A 198 -1.14 2.96 14.79
C LEU A 198 -0.45 1.90 15.66
N VAL A 199 0.00 2.26 16.88
CA VAL A 199 0.58 1.29 17.82
C VAL A 199 -0.41 0.19 18.15
N ALA A 200 -1.66 0.53 18.47
CA ALA A 200 -2.70 -0.46 18.77
C ALA A 200 -2.98 -1.39 17.56
N ALA A 201 -2.99 -0.85 16.34
CA ALA A 201 -3.16 -1.65 15.13
C ALA A 201 -1.97 -2.58 14.86
N GLU A 202 -0.74 -2.12 15.13
CA GLU A 202 0.48 -2.93 15.04
C GLU A 202 0.46 -4.09 16.04
N ASP A 203 0.09 -3.83 17.29
CA ASP A 203 0.01 -4.85 18.36
C ASP A 203 -1.09 -5.87 18.08
N ALA A 204 -2.28 -5.42 17.69
CA ALA A 204 -3.42 -6.30 17.38
C ALA A 204 -3.20 -7.20 16.16
N SER A 205 -2.27 -6.84 15.27
CA SER A 205 -1.97 -7.56 14.03
C SER A 205 -0.65 -8.33 14.04
N SER A 206 0.01 -8.43 15.18
CA SER A 206 1.32 -9.09 15.34
C SER A 206 1.23 -10.58 15.57
#